data_fef1cc9e97eb8b9e9ee6168389e11c4c
#
_entry.id   fef1cc9e97eb8b9e9ee6168389e11c4c
#
_cell.length_a   1.000
_cell.length_b   1.000
_cell.length_c   1.000
_cell.angle_alpha   90.00
_cell.angle_beta   90.00
_cell.angle_gamma   90.00
#
_symmetry.space_group_name_H-M   'P 1'
#
loop_
_entity.id
_entity.type
_entity.pdbx_description
1 polymer ?
#
loop_
_entity_poly.entity_id
_entity_poly.type
_entity_poly.pdbx_seq_one_letter_code
_entity_poly.pdbx_strand_id
1 'polypeptide(L)'
;MCIRDREGIVAGGGSALIHAAHVLDGDLHLDGDEKAGVQIVAKAVREPLRWIAENGGEPGYVIVSKVAEMEPGHGYNGKTGQYVDLIADGVIDPLKVTRSALANAASIAALLLTTETLVVDKPEDEDDDK
;
A
#
# COMPACT_ATOMS: atom_id res chain seq x y z
N MET A 1 24.85 4.63 -8.88
CA MET A 1 23.76 5.61 -8.76
C MET A 1 22.54 4.90 -8.23
N CYS A 2 22.24 5.06 -6.95
CA CYS A 2 21.16 4.35 -6.28
C CYS A 2 19.79 4.95 -6.65
N ILE A 3 18.73 4.13 -6.66
CA ILE A 3 17.35 4.59 -6.88
C ILE A 3 16.95 5.67 -5.86
N ARG A 4 17.49 5.57 -4.64
CA ARG A 4 17.33 6.53 -3.53
C ARG A 4 17.79 7.95 -3.88
N ASP A 5 18.81 8.09 -4.73
CA ASP A 5 19.44 9.38 -5.02
C ASP A 5 18.64 10.27 -5.98
N ARG A 6 17.59 9.75 -6.62
CA ARG A 6 16.83 10.49 -7.65
C ARG A 6 15.57 11.18 -7.13
N GLU A 7 14.84 10.58 -6.21
CA GLU A 7 13.54 11.09 -5.76
C GLU A 7 13.44 11.17 -4.22
N GLY A 8 14.51 10.77 -3.51
CA GLY A 8 14.55 10.79 -2.06
C GLY A 8 13.97 9.54 -1.40
N ILE A 9 13.77 9.66 -0.09
CA ILE A 9 13.27 8.60 0.80
C ILE A 9 12.01 9.05 1.51
N VAL A 10 11.20 8.09 1.93
CA VAL A 10 10.01 8.27 2.77
C VAL A 10 10.03 7.30 3.94
N ALA A 11 9.17 7.51 4.92
CA ALA A 11 8.93 6.56 6.00
C ALA A 11 8.50 5.21 5.41
N GLY A 12 9.18 4.15 5.83
CA GLY A 12 8.98 2.80 5.30
C GLY A 12 7.79 2.07 5.92
N GLY A 13 7.76 0.75 5.68
CA GLY A 13 6.77 -0.13 6.28
C GLY A 13 5.32 0.16 5.87
N GLY A 14 5.09 0.83 4.73
CA GLY A 14 3.76 1.22 4.26
C GLY A 14 3.21 2.50 4.90
N SER A 15 3.89 3.11 5.88
CA SER A 15 3.43 4.30 6.59
C SER A 15 3.29 5.52 5.67
N ALA A 16 4.18 5.69 4.69
CA ALA A 16 4.08 6.78 3.72
C ALA A 16 2.78 6.74 2.92
N LEU A 17 2.28 5.55 2.55
CA LEU A 17 1.00 5.40 1.86
C LEU A 17 -0.18 5.78 2.74
N ILE A 18 -0.15 5.44 4.03
CA ILE A 18 -1.17 5.83 4.99
C ILE A 18 -1.28 7.35 5.11
N HIS A 19 -0.15 8.03 5.27
CA HIS A 19 -0.13 9.50 5.36
C HIS A 19 -0.53 10.17 4.04
N ALA A 20 -0.13 9.61 2.90
CA ALA A 20 -0.56 10.11 1.59
C ALA A 20 -2.07 9.95 1.36
N ALA A 21 -2.70 8.93 1.97
CA ALA A 21 -4.14 8.68 1.84
C ALA A 21 -5.03 9.82 2.38
N HIS A 22 -4.52 10.69 3.25
CA HIS A 22 -5.27 11.87 3.72
C HIS A 22 -5.69 12.82 2.60
N VAL A 23 -4.99 12.81 1.48
CA VAL A 23 -5.40 13.59 0.29
C VAL A 23 -6.74 13.08 -0.27
N LEU A 24 -7.05 11.80 -0.06
CA LEU A 24 -8.29 11.17 -0.52
C LEU A 24 -9.48 11.42 0.41
N ASP A 25 -9.22 11.85 1.65
CA ASP A 25 -10.25 12.16 2.65
C ASP A 25 -10.82 13.60 2.46
N GLY A 26 -10.17 14.41 1.61
CA GLY A 26 -10.61 15.77 1.27
C GLY A 26 -11.85 15.80 0.39
N ASP A 27 -12.49 16.97 0.29
CA ASP A 27 -13.57 17.19 -0.66
C ASP A 27 -13.02 17.30 -2.09
N LEU A 28 -13.03 16.19 -2.79
CA LEU A 28 -12.57 16.08 -4.17
C LEU A 28 -13.65 16.49 -5.18
N HIS A 29 -14.81 16.95 -4.71
CA HIS A 29 -15.97 17.33 -5.55
C HIS A 29 -16.40 16.22 -6.52
N LEU A 30 -16.28 14.96 -6.09
CA LEU A 30 -16.63 13.76 -6.87
C LEU A 30 -17.96 13.17 -6.39
N ASP A 31 -18.78 12.73 -7.32
CA ASP A 31 -20.07 12.12 -7.06
C ASP A 31 -20.18 10.70 -7.62
N GLY A 32 -21.13 9.93 -7.09
CA GLY A 32 -21.49 8.61 -7.62
C GLY A 32 -20.32 7.62 -7.65
N ASP A 33 -20.07 7.05 -8.83
CA ASP A 33 -19.09 5.98 -9.05
C ASP A 33 -17.65 6.45 -8.86
N GLU A 34 -17.35 7.71 -9.17
CA GLU A 34 -16.02 8.28 -8.97
C GLU A 34 -15.66 8.34 -7.48
N LYS A 35 -16.62 8.73 -6.64
CA LYS A 35 -16.44 8.72 -5.18
C LYS A 35 -16.24 7.30 -4.65
N ALA A 36 -16.97 6.33 -5.19
CA ALA A 36 -16.78 4.92 -4.84
C ALA A 36 -15.37 4.43 -5.22
N GLY A 37 -14.86 4.83 -6.40
CA GLY A 37 -13.50 4.54 -6.84
C GLY A 37 -12.44 5.09 -5.89
N VAL A 38 -12.58 6.34 -5.43
CA VAL A 38 -11.68 6.95 -4.44
C VAL A 38 -11.68 6.17 -3.13
N GLN A 39 -12.85 5.74 -2.65
CA GLN A 39 -12.94 4.93 -1.42
C GLN A 39 -12.26 3.58 -1.55
N ILE A 40 -12.34 2.94 -2.72
CA ILE A 40 -11.63 1.69 -3.01
C ILE A 40 -10.11 1.91 -2.92
N VAL A 41 -9.59 2.97 -3.55
CA VAL A 41 -8.17 3.30 -3.49
C VAL A 41 -7.73 3.63 -2.06
N ALA A 42 -8.50 4.46 -1.34
CA ALA A 42 -8.23 4.81 0.06
C ALA A 42 -8.15 3.59 0.98
N LYS A 43 -8.95 2.55 0.70
CA LYS A 43 -8.86 1.27 1.40
C LYS A 43 -7.63 0.48 0.98
N ALA A 44 -7.35 0.40 -0.32
CA ALA A 44 -6.27 -0.41 -0.86
C ALA A 44 -4.87 0.05 -0.41
N VAL A 45 -4.63 1.37 -0.31
CA VAL A 45 -3.34 1.92 0.12
C VAL A 45 -3.00 1.63 1.59
N ARG A 46 -3.97 1.19 2.39
CA ARG A 46 -3.79 0.78 3.79
C ARG A 46 -3.33 -0.68 3.93
N GLU A 47 -3.53 -1.49 2.91
CA GLU A 47 -3.25 -2.93 2.92
C GLU A 47 -1.77 -3.27 3.14
N PRO A 48 -0.77 -2.58 2.55
CA PRO A 48 0.63 -2.91 2.77
C PRO A 48 1.04 -2.89 4.25
N LEU A 49 0.69 -1.84 4.99
CA LEU A 49 0.97 -1.77 6.43
C LEU A 49 0.18 -2.83 7.21
N ARG A 50 -1.09 -3.03 6.86
CA ARG A 50 -1.92 -4.05 7.49
C ARG A 50 -1.28 -5.43 7.40
N TRP A 51 -0.85 -5.84 6.22
CA TRP A 51 -0.21 -7.13 6.02
C TRP A 51 1.14 -7.26 6.72
N ILE A 52 1.94 -6.19 6.79
CA ILE A 52 3.20 -6.18 7.55
C ILE A 52 2.90 -6.46 9.03
N ALA A 53 1.90 -5.80 9.59
CA ALA A 53 1.51 -5.98 10.98
C ALA A 53 0.96 -7.40 11.25
N GLU A 54 0.06 -7.90 10.42
CA GLU A 54 -0.52 -9.25 10.56
C GLU A 54 0.53 -10.36 10.41
N ASN A 55 1.48 -10.21 9.49
CA ASN A 55 2.61 -11.13 9.37
C ASN A 55 3.52 -11.10 10.61
N GLY A 56 3.56 -9.99 11.32
CA GLY A 56 4.20 -9.85 12.62
C GLY A 56 3.40 -10.41 13.81
N GLY A 57 2.18 -10.91 13.57
CA GLY A 57 1.28 -11.42 14.61
C GLY A 57 0.45 -10.34 15.32
N GLU A 58 0.44 -9.13 14.80
CA GLU A 58 -0.24 -7.98 15.39
C GLU A 58 -1.58 -7.67 14.68
N PRO A 59 -2.54 -7.04 15.36
CA PRO A 59 -3.83 -6.71 14.77
C PRO A 59 -3.70 -5.56 13.75
N GLY A 60 -3.57 -5.91 12.45
CA GLY A 60 -3.24 -4.99 11.37
C GLY A 60 -4.14 -3.77 11.27
N TYR A 61 -5.46 -3.93 11.42
CA TYR A 61 -6.40 -2.80 11.37
C TYR A 61 -6.21 -1.80 12.52
N VAL A 62 -5.86 -2.28 13.70
CA VAL A 62 -5.58 -1.40 14.87
C VAL A 62 -4.32 -0.59 14.61
N ILE A 63 -3.28 -1.23 14.05
CA ILE A 63 -2.02 -0.57 13.74
C ILE A 63 -2.22 0.49 12.64
N VAL A 64 -2.94 0.15 11.57
CA VAL A 64 -3.26 1.10 10.48
C VAL A 64 -4.00 2.32 11.02
N SER A 65 -5.00 2.14 11.89
CA SER A 65 -5.75 3.25 12.49
C SER A 65 -4.86 4.15 13.33
N LYS A 66 -3.97 3.58 14.16
CA LYS A 66 -3.03 4.36 14.98
C LYS A 66 -2.04 5.14 14.12
N VAL A 67 -1.47 4.52 13.08
CA VAL A 67 -0.50 5.20 12.19
C VAL A 67 -1.18 6.32 11.43
N ALA A 68 -2.44 6.18 11.04
CA ALA A 68 -3.20 7.24 10.38
C ALA A 68 -3.38 8.51 11.23
N GLU A 69 -3.37 8.38 12.57
CA GLU A 69 -3.48 9.50 13.51
C GLU A 69 -2.13 10.13 13.86
N MET A 70 -1.01 9.53 13.42
CA MET A 70 0.33 10.00 13.74
C MET A 70 0.78 11.09 12.75
N GLU A 71 1.82 11.82 13.15
CA GLU A 71 2.45 12.81 12.26
C GLU A 71 3.19 12.13 11.10
N PRO A 72 3.28 12.78 9.93
CA PRO A 72 4.08 12.30 8.81
C PRO A 72 5.53 11.98 9.22
N GLY A 73 6.03 10.83 8.78
CA GLY A 73 7.35 10.33 9.17
C GLY A 73 7.33 9.31 10.31
N HIS A 74 6.29 9.34 11.13
CA HIS A 74 6.07 8.36 12.20
C HIS A 74 5.27 7.16 11.69
N GLY A 75 5.44 6.02 12.34
CA GLY A 75 4.70 4.82 12.00
C GLY A 75 5.08 3.62 12.86
N TYR A 76 4.66 2.46 12.42
CA TYR A 76 4.88 1.20 13.12
C TYR A 76 6.15 0.50 12.59
N ASN A 77 7.10 0.22 13.51
CA ASN A 77 8.26 -0.61 13.20
C ASN A 77 7.93 -2.09 13.47
N GLY A 78 7.68 -2.85 12.42
CA GLY A 78 7.32 -4.27 12.50
C GLY A 78 8.39 -5.18 13.11
N LYS A 79 9.64 -4.71 13.22
CA LYS A 79 10.73 -5.46 13.87
C LYS A 79 10.70 -5.32 15.38
N THR A 80 10.38 -4.13 15.88
CA THR A 80 10.42 -3.82 17.32
C THR A 80 9.04 -3.82 17.97
N GLY A 81 7.96 -3.80 17.17
CA GLY A 81 6.59 -3.66 17.65
C GLY A 81 6.25 -2.27 18.19
N GLN A 82 7.07 -1.25 17.90
CA GLN A 82 6.93 0.08 18.47
C GLN A 82 6.50 1.13 17.43
N TYR A 83 5.87 2.20 17.91
CA TYR A 83 5.51 3.38 17.12
C TYR A 83 6.59 4.44 17.31
N VAL A 84 7.31 4.76 16.24
CA VAL A 84 8.52 5.61 16.29
C VAL A 84 8.60 6.52 15.07
N ASP A 85 9.53 7.49 15.10
CA ASP A 85 9.99 8.17 13.89
C ASP A 85 10.78 7.15 13.05
N LEU A 86 10.16 6.71 11.95
CA LEU A 86 10.70 5.65 11.10
C LEU A 86 11.95 6.11 10.35
N ILE A 87 12.06 7.40 10.04
CA ILE A 87 13.22 7.94 9.33
C ILE A 87 14.43 7.93 10.27
N ALA A 88 14.25 8.37 11.51
CA ALA A 88 15.29 8.35 12.53
C ALA A 88 15.70 6.91 12.91
N ASP A 89 14.75 5.98 12.91
CA ASP A 89 14.96 4.56 13.23
C ASP A 89 15.52 3.74 12.04
N GLY A 90 15.69 4.38 10.88
CA GLY A 90 16.28 3.77 9.67
C GLY A 90 15.30 2.88 8.89
N VAL A 91 14.01 2.92 9.20
CA VAL A 91 12.94 2.23 8.45
C VAL A 91 12.46 3.13 7.32
N ILE A 92 13.13 3.04 6.19
CA ILE A 92 12.96 3.96 5.06
C ILE A 92 12.74 3.21 3.75
N ASP A 93 11.90 3.75 2.89
CA ASP A 93 11.66 3.27 1.53
C ASP A 93 12.08 4.33 0.50
N PRO A 94 12.60 3.92 -0.68
CA PRO A 94 12.83 4.84 -1.78
C PRO A 94 11.48 5.34 -2.33
N LEU A 95 11.27 6.66 -2.36
CA LEU A 95 10.02 7.27 -2.84
C LEU A 95 9.64 6.77 -4.24
N LYS A 96 10.59 6.66 -5.13
CA LYS A 96 10.35 6.19 -6.51
C LYS A 96 9.74 4.79 -6.54
N VAL A 97 10.19 3.89 -5.68
CA VAL A 97 9.69 2.50 -5.62
C VAL A 97 8.24 2.50 -5.14
N THR A 98 7.95 3.18 -4.03
CA THR A 98 6.60 3.27 -3.45
C THR A 98 5.61 3.90 -4.43
N ARG A 99 5.99 5.02 -5.08
CA ARG A 99 5.19 5.70 -6.09
C ARG A 99 4.94 4.82 -7.33
N SER A 100 5.98 4.17 -7.84
CA SER A 100 5.85 3.31 -9.02
C SER A 100 5.02 2.07 -8.74
N ALA A 101 5.13 1.49 -7.55
CA ALA A 101 4.31 0.35 -7.14
C ALA A 101 2.82 0.71 -7.15
N LEU A 102 2.45 1.86 -6.57
CA LEU A 102 1.06 2.33 -6.57
C LEU A 102 0.55 2.62 -7.99
N ALA A 103 1.34 3.31 -8.81
CA ALA A 103 0.96 3.65 -10.18
C ALA A 103 0.77 2.39 -11.05
N ASN A 104 1.67 1.41 -10.94
CA ASN A 104 1.58 0.15 -11.67
C ASN A 104 0.38 -0.68 -11.20
N ALA A 105 0.13 -0.75 -9.89
CA ALA A 105 -1.04 -1.45 -9.35
C ALA A 105 -2.34 -0.84 -9.85
N ALA A 106 -2.46 0.48 -9.86
CA ALA A 106 -3.63 1.19 -10.38
C ALA A 106 -3.82 0.93 -11.89
N SER A 107 -2.74 0.93 -12.68
CA SER A 107 -2.78 0.64 -14.12
C SER A 107 -3.27 -0.79 -14.41
N ILE A 108 -2.77 -1.78 -13.67
CA ILE A 108 -3.18 -3.18 -13.82
C ILE A 108 -4.64 -3.36 -13.39
N ALA A 109 -5.04 -2.75 -12.27
CA ALA A 109 -6.44 -2.80 -11.81
C ALA A 109 -7.40 -2.18 -12.84
N ALA A 110 -7.04 -1.04 -13.43
CA ALA A 110 -7.82 -0.41 -14.49
C ALA A 110 -7.95 -1.32 -15.72
N LEU A 111 -6.86 -1.99 -16.11
CA LEU A 111 -6.87 -2.94 -17.21
C LEU A 111 -7.83 -4.11 -16.93
N LEU A 112 -7.78 -4.70 -15.75
CA LEU A 112 -8.67 -5.79 -15.35
C LEU A 112 -10.14 -5.37 -15.34
N LEU A 113 -10.44 -4.18 -14.81
CA LEU A 113 -11.81 -3.64 -14.74
C LEU A 113 -12.41 -3.35 -16.12
N THR A 114 -11.58 -3.04 -17.11
CA THR A 114 -12.02 -2.77 -18.50
C THR A 114 -11.98 -4.00 -19.41
N THR A 115 -11.53 -5.16 -18.92
CA THR A 115 -11.42 -6.40 -19.69
C THR A 115 -12.72 -7.18 -19.60
N GLU A 116 -13.31 -7.52 -20.76
CA GLU A 116 -14.54 -8.34 -20.85
C GLU A 116 -14.24 -9.83 -20.86
N THR A 117 -13.07 -10.24 -21.39
CA THR A 117 -12.71 -11.65 -21.56
C THR A 117 -11.23 -11.85 -21.27
N LEU A 118 -10.92 -12.93 -20.57
CA LEU A 118 -9.55 -13.39 -20.30
C LEU A 118 -9.35 -14.77 -20.92
N VAL A 119 -8.29 -14.92 -21.70
CA VAL A 119 -7.89 -16.22 -22.29
C VAL A 119 -6.60 -16.65 -21.60
N VAL A 120 -6.63 -17.78 -20.94
CA VAL A 120 -5.49 -18.35 -20.22
C VAL A 120 -5.33 -19.83 -20.53
N ASP A 121 -4.14 -20.36 -20.39
CA ASP A 121 -3.90 -21.79 -20.46
C ASP A 121 -4.58 -22.51 -19.29
N LYS A 122 -5.21 -23.66 -19.58
CA LYS A 122 -5.78 -24.51 -18.51
C LYS A 122 -4.63 -25.05 -17.68
N PRO A 123 -4.69 -24.99 -16.33
CA PRO A 123 -3.71 -25.67 -15.47
C PRO A 123 -3.68 -27.17 -15.80
N GLU A 124 -2.49 -27.73 -15.95
CA GLU A 124 -2.32 -29.18 -16.06
C GLU A 124 -2.72 -29.82 -14.72
N ASP A 125 -3.65 -30.78 -14.78
CA ASP A 125 -4.05 -31.54 -13.59
C ASP A 125 -2.85 -32.43 -13.19
N GLU A 126 -2.27 -32.24 -12.00
CA GLU A 126 -1.14 -33.01 -11.45
C GLU A 126 -1.52 -34.47 -11.06
N ASP A 127 -2.65 -34.98 -11.54
CA ASP A 127 -3.17 -36.30 -11.19
C ASP A 127 -3.09 -37.32 -12.34
N ASP A 128 -1.91 -37.67 -12.81
CA ASP A 128 -1.77 -38.93 -13.59
C ASP A 128 -0.36 -39.55 -13.53
N ASP A 129 0.25 -39.63 -12.34
CA ASP A 129 1.38 -40.56 -12.10
C ASP A 129 1.26 -41.19 -10.71
N LYS A 130 0.34 -42.14 -10.61
CA LYS A 130 0.38 -43.21 -9.58
C LYS A 130 0.00 -44.54 -10.13
#